data_419fb6bc4203ad5782e362306f80aea7
#
_entry.id   419fb6bc4203ad5782e362306f80aea7
#
_cell.length_a   1.000
_cell.length_b   1.000
_cell.length_c   1.000
_cell.angle_alpha   90.00
_cell.angle_beta   90.00
_cell.angle_gamma   90.00
#
_symmetry.space_group_name_H-M   'P 1'
#
loop_
_entity.id
_entity.type
_entity.pdbx_description
1 polymer ?
#
loop_
_entity_poly.entity_id
_entity_poly.type
_entity_poly.pdbx_seq_one_letter_code
_entity_poly.pdbx_strand_id
1 'polypeptide(L)'
;DEGAVAVAGAIVRRINADAPIVRTVRCAAEVDLFAGGRTRALEGDYAPCADPNFVRFSVGFEEPVALPALLQELRLAREDIYRAKGFVPTEGGLAYVDMSEAGLSAEPEPAGTQAAVLAIIARANSSRRVQELIGRLSATG
;
A
#
# COMPACT_ATOMS: atom_id res chain seq x y z
N ASP A 1 7.21 -22.77 16.19
CA ASP A 1 6.51 -23.97 16.63
C ASP A 1 6.21 -24.83 15.39
N GLU A 2 6.72 -26.06 15.36
CA GLU A 2 6.56 -27.00 14.24
C GLU A 2 5.08 -27.37 14.00
N GLY A 3 4.26 -27.42 15.04
CA GLY A 3 2.84 -27.69 14.92
C GLY A 3 2.10 -26.63 14.10
N ALA A 4 2.40 -25.34 14.33
CA ALA A 4 1.81 -24.24 13.55
C ALA A 4 2.25 -24.29 12.08
N VAL A 5 3.49 -24.63 11.81
CA VAL A 5 4.00 -24.78 10.43
C VAL A 5 3.32 -25.95 9.70
N ALA A 6 3.08 -27.07 10.40
CA ALA A 6 2.36 -28.21 9.82
C ALA A 6 0.91 -27.84 9.48
N VAL A 7 0.22 -27.14 10.38
CA VAL A 7 -1.16 -26.65 10.15
C VAL A 7 -1.22 -25.68 8.97
N ALA A 8 -0.31 -24.72 8.90
CA ALA A 8 -0.23 -23.79 7.77
C ALA A 8 0.01 -24.51 6.45
N GLY A 9 0.92 -25.48 6.43
CA GLY A 9 1.18 -26.34 5.27
C GLY A 9 -0.07 -27.10 4.81
N ALA A 10 -0.83 -27.67 5.75
CA ALA A 10 -2.07 -28.39 5.44
C ALA A 10 -3.14 -27.45 4.83
N ILE A 11 -3.25 -26.21 5.33
CA ILE A 11 -4.17 -25.20 4.79
C ILE A 11 -3.77 -24.84 3.35
N VAL A 12 -2.49 -24.58 3.10
CA VAL A 12 -1.99 -24.27 1.74
C VAL A 12 -2.29 -25.44 0.79
N ARG A 13 -2.03 -26.66 1.18
CA ARG A 13 -2.30 -27.86 0.36
C ARG A 13 -3.78 -28.07 0.06
N ARG A 14 -4.66 -27.68 0.96
CA ARG A 14 -6.11 -27.72 0.74
C ARG A 14 -6.57 -26.70 -0.32
N ILE A 15 -5.91 -25.54 -0.38
CA ILE A 15 -6.22 -24.46 -1.34
C ILE A 15 -5.56 -24.76 -2.70
N ASN A 16 -4.29 -25.20 -2.68
CA ASN A 16 -3.51 -25.54 -3.84
C ASN A 16 -2.60 -26.73 -3.52
N ALA A 17 -3.01 -27.91 -3.98
CA ALA A 17 -2.28 -29.16 -3.72
C ALA A 17 -0.88 -29.19 -4.35
N ASP A 18 -0.70 -28.46 -5.45
CA ASP A 18 0.54 -28.46 -6.23
C ASP A 18 1.50 -27.32 -5.84
N ALA A 19 1.08 -26.42 -4.92
CA ALA A 19 1.92 -25.29 -4.54
C ALA A 19 3.25 -25.79 -3.90
N PRO A 20 4.42 -25.33 -4.39
CA PRO A 20 5.68 -25.59 -3.71
C PRO A 20 5.68 -24.85 -2.37
N ILE A 21 6.03 -25.55 -1.29
CA ILE A 21 6.12 -24.94 0.05
C ILE A 21 7.58 -24.96 0.48
N VAL A 22 8.15 -23.78 0.66
CA VAL A 22 9.51 -23.60 1.17
C VAL A 22 9.43 -23.12 2.61
N ARG A 23 10.03 -23.88 3.53
CA ARG A 23 10.14 -23.47 4.94
C ARG A 23 11.36 -22.60 5.10
N THR A 24 11.18 -21.43 5.73
CA THR A 24 12.26 -20.47 5.91
C THR A 24 12.32 -19.99 7.36
N VAL A 25 13.46 -19.48 7.77
CA VAL A 25 13.62 -18.77 9.05
C VAL A 25 13.87 -17.31 8.73
N ARG A 26 13.04 -16.40 9.29
CA ARG A 26 13.12 -14.96 9.04
C ARG A 26 13.08 -14.59 7.55
N CYS A 27 12.29 -15.32 6.76
CA CYS A 27 12.17 -15.15 5.31
C CYS A 27 13.48 -15.34 4.53
N ALA A 28 14.50 -15.95 5.13
CA ALA A 28 15.74 -16.29 4.43
C ALA A 28 15.48 -17.50 3.55
N ALA A 29 15.29 -17.28 2.25
CA ALA A 29 15.17 -18.31 1.23
C ALA A 29 15.85 -17.86 -0.05
N GLU A 30 16.60 -18.75 -0.68
CA GLU A 30 16.97 -18.60 -2.07
C GLU A 30 15.80 -19.11 -2.92
N VAL A 31 15.02 -18.16 -3.44
CA VAL A 31 13.88 -18.45 -4.31
C VAL A 31 14.20 -17.92 -5.69
N ASP A 32 14.26 -18.81 -6.68
CA ASP A 32 14.29 -18.37 -8.07
C ASP A 32 12.87 -17.94 -8.49
N LEU A 33 12.62 -16.64 -8.46
CA LEU A 33 11.34 -16.03 -8.85
C LEU A 33 11.02 -16.23 -10.35
N PHE A 34 12.01 -16.63 -11.15
CA PHE A 34 11.88 -16.83 -12.60
C PHE A 34 11.96 -18.31 -12.99
N ALA A 35 12.16 -19.22 -12.05
CA ALA A 35 12.02 -20.64 -12.30
C ALA A 35 10.58 -20.88 -12.80
N GLY A 36 10.46 -21.27 -14.06
CA GLY A 36 9.21 -21.36 -14.79
C GLY A 36 8.14 -22.16 -14.04
N GLY A 37 7.29 -21.46 -13.33
CA GLY A 37 6.07 -22.00 -12.77
C GLY A 37 5.04 -22.24 -13.88
N ARG A 38 4.23 -23.28 -13.76
CA ARG A 38 3.04 -23.43 -14.61
C ARG A 38 2.11 -22.25 -14.34
N THR A 39 1.93 -21.40 -15.32
CA THR A 39 0.85 -20.41 -15.30
C THR A 39 -0.48 -21.16 -15.31
N ARG A 40 -1.17 -21.15 -14.18
CA ARG A 40 -2.54 -21.64 -14.11
C ARG A 40 -3.45 -20.44 -14.37
N ALA A 41 -4.24 -20.47 -15.43
CA ALA A 41 -5.33 -19.52 -15.57
C ALA A 41 -6.30 -19.81 -14.41
N LEU A 42 -6.48 -18.82 -13.55
CA LEU A 42 -7.53 -18.87 -12.52
C LEU A 42 -8.83 -18.53 -13.22
N GLU A 43 -9.73 -19.49 -13.34
CA GLU A 43 -11.10 -19.27 -13.81
C GLU A 43 -11.93 -18.77 -12.63
N GLY A 44 -12.62 -17.65 -12.80
CA GLY A 44 -13.52 -17.10 -11.82
C GLY A 44 -13.43 -15.57 -11.72
N ASP A 45 -14.52 -14.96 -11.35
CA ASP A 45 -14.55 -13.54 -11.02
C ASP A 45 -13.95 -13.34 -9.62
N TYR A 46 -12.87 -12.56 -9.54
CA TYR A 46 -12.36 -12.10 -8.26
C TYR A 46 -13.36 -11.11 -7.67
N ALA A 47 -14.09 -11.52 -6.66
CA ALA A 47 -14.84 -10.58 -5.86
C ALA A 47 -13.88 -9.54 -5.27
N PRO A 48 -14.13 -8.23 -5.43
CA PRO A 48 -13.32 -7.22 -4.78
C PRO A 48 -13.36 -7.49 -3.27
N CYS A 49 -12.19 -7.73 -2.68
CA CYS A 49 -12.05 -7.86 -1.24
C CYS A 49 -12.24 -6.47 -0.63
N ALA A 50 -13.49 -6.12 -0.33
CA ALA A 50 -13.83 -4.89 0.38
C ALA A 50 -13.83 -5.19 1.88
N ASP A 51 -12.84 -4.67 2.61
CA ASP A 51 -12.90 -4.64 4.07
C ASP A 51 -13.81 -3.48 4.49
N PRO A 52 -14.93 -3.74 5.17
CA PRO A 52 -15.88 -2.70 5.58
C PRO A 52 -15.30 -1.71 6.59
N ASN A 53 -14.16 -2.02 7.21
CA ASN A 53 -13.49 -1.14 8.17
C ASN A 53 -12.63 -0.06 7.50
N PHE A 54 -12.40 -0.16 6.19
CA PHE A 54 -11.52 0.75 5.47
C PHE A 54 -12.16 1.29 4.20
N VAL A 55 -11.78 2.53 3.87
CA VAL A 55 -12.15 3.21 2.63
C VAL A 55 -10.88 3.66 1.92
N ARG A 56 -10.84 3.50 0.61
CA ARG A 56 -9.72 3.90 -0.24
C ARG A 56 -10.01 5.21 -0.93
N PHE A 57 -9.00 6.08 -0.98
CA PHE A 57 -8.97 7.31 -1.74
C PHE A 57 -7.73 7.35 -2.62
N SER A 58 -7.82 8.06 -3.76
CA SER A 58 -6.69 8.40 -4.62
C SER A 58 -6.69 9.89 -4.83
N VAL A 59 -5.58 10.54 -4.52
CA VAL A 59 -5.37 11.98 -4.65
C VAL A 59 -4.39 12.20 -5.78
N GLY A 60 -4.85 12.80 -6.89
CA GLY A 60 -3.99 13.29 -7.96
C GLY A 60 -3.56 14.71 -7.66
N PHE A 61 -2.40 15.09 -8.14
CA PHE A 61 -1.84 16.44 -8.01
C PHE A 61 -1.55 17.00 -9.40
N GLU A 62 -2.07 18.17 -9.70
CA GLU A 62 -1.82 18.87 -10.96
C GLU A 62 -0.62 19.83 -10.83
N GLU A 63 -0.41 20.37 -9.63
CA GLU A 63 0.65 21.33 -9.33
C GLU A 63 1.57 20.82 -8.22
N PRO A 64 2.83 21.32 -8.15
CA PRO A 64 3.73 21.00 -7.05
C PRO A 64 3.18 21.47 -5.70
N VAL A 65 3.32 20.62 -4.69
CA VAL A 65 2.89 20.92 -3.32
C VAL A 65 4.07 21.16 -2.40
N ALA A 66 3.84 21.95 -1.35
CA ALA A 66 4.81 22.16 -0.28
C ALA A 66 4.90 20.87 0.58
N LEU A 67 5.88 20.02 0.29
CA LEU A 67 6.07 18.71 0.96
C LEU A 67 6.01 18.80 2.50
N PRO A 68 6.63 19.79 3.19
CA PRO A 68 6.53 19.89 4.64
C PRO A 68 5.10 20.09 5.14
N ALA A 69 4.29 20.86 4.42
CA ALA A 69 2.88 21.10 4.77
C ALA A 69 2.05 19.83 4.57
N LEU A 70 2.23 19.12 3.45
CA LEU A 70 1.58 17.82 3.23
C LEU A 70 1.90 16.82 4.33
N LEU A 71 3.18 16.69 4.70
CA LEU A 71 3.61 15.76 5.75
C LEU A 71 3.03 16.14 7.11
N GLN A 72 2.88 17.44 7.39
CA GLN A 72 2.22 17.90 8.62
C GLN A 72 0.74 17.53 8.64
N GLU A 73 0.00 17.75 7.56
CA GLU A 73 -1.41 17.37 7.44
C GLU A 73 -1.59 15.85 7.60
N LEU A 74 -0.73 15.03 6.99
CA LEU A 74 -0.76 13.58 7.15
C LEU A 74 -0.49 13.16 8.60
N ARG A 75 0.46 13.82 9.30
CA ARG A 75 0.72 13.55 10.74
C ARG A 75 -0.47 13.88 11.61
N LEU A 76 -1.15 14.99 11.35
CA LEU A 76 -2.35 15.38 12.09
C LEU A 76 -3.51 14.41 11.88
N ALA A 77 -3.61 13.82 10.69
CA ALA A 77 -4.63 12.84 10.32
C ALA A 77 -4.24 11.38 10.66
N ARG A 78 -3.17 11.14 11.41
CA ARG A 78 -2.64 9.79 11.66
C ARG A 78 -3.65 8.81 12.26
N GLU A 79 -4.52 9.29 13.14
CA GLU A 79 -5.55 8.45 13.77
C GLU A 79 -6.65 8.01 12.77
N ASP A 80 -6.87 8.81 11.72
CA ASP A 80 -7.90 8.61 10.72
C ASP A 80 -7.39 7.82 9.50
N ILE A 81 -6.09 7.87 9.24
CA ILE A 81 -5.43 7.21 8.10
C ILE A 81 -4.72 5.94 8.57
N TYR A 82 -5.08 4.82 7.96
CA TYR A 82 -4.38 3.56 8.18
C TYR A 82 -3.07 3.49 7.38
N ARG A 83 -3.10 3.95 6.12
CA ARG A 83 -1.94 4.00 5.23
C ARG A 83 -2.08 5.10 4.19
N ALA A 84 -0.98 5.78 3.87
CA ALA A 84 -0.88 6.61 2.68
C ALA A 84 0.43 6.30 1.96
N LYS A 85 0.37 6.12 0.64
CA LYS A 85 1.53 5.75 -0.16
C LYS A 85 1.42 6.27 -1.58
N GLY A 86 2.49 6.87 -2.10
CA GLY A 86 2.50 7.32 -3.48
C GLY A 86 3.54 8.37 -3.80
N PHE A 87 3.37 8.99 -4.96
CA PHE A 87 4.26 10.02 -5.47
C PHE A 87 3.58 11.37 -5.46
N VAL A 88 4.27 12.36 -4.97
CA VAL A 88 3.77 13.72 -4.81
C VAL A 88 4.70 14.68 -5.53
N PRO A 89 4.19 15.58 -6.40
CA PRO A 89 5.01 16.55 -7.09
C PRO A 89 5.44 17.64 -6.10
N THR A 90 6.70 18.02 -6.18
CA THR A 90 7.30 19.11 -5.41
C THR A 90 8.09 20.01 -6.35
N GLU A 91 8.50 21.20 -5.90
CA GLU A 91 9.38 22.07 -6.70
C GLU A 91 10.68 21.39 -7.12
N GLY A 92 11.16 20.42 -6.33
CA GLY A 92 12.39 19.65 -6.59
C GLY A 92 12.19 18.38 -7.43
N GLY A 93 10.99 18.11 -7.91
CA GLY A 93 10.61 16.87 -8.61
C GLY A 93 9.63 16.02 -7.80
N LEU A 94 9.55 14.73 -8.09
CA LEU A 94 8.67 13.83 -7.35
C LEU A 94 9.28 13.44 -6.00
N ALA A 95 8.45 13.37 -4.98
CA ALA A 95 8.77 12.77 -3.69
C ALA A 95 7.92 11.53 -3.48
N TYR A 96 8.54 10.42 -3.11
CA TYR A 96 7.84 9.23 -2.65
C TYR A 96 7.46 9.39 -1.18
N VAL A 97 6.19 9.28 -0.88
CA VAL A 97 5.64 9.39 0.49
C VAL A 97 5.14 8.02 0.93
N ASP A 98 5.56 7.57 2.10
CA ASP A 98 5.03 6.37 2.76
C ASP A 98 4.66 6.69 4.21
N MET A 99 3.39 6.50 4.52
CA MET A 99 2.83 6.60 5.86
C MET A 99 2.21 5.26 6.23
N SER A 100 2.63 4.74 7.36
CA SER A 100 2.13 3.49 7.93
C SER A 100 2.12 3.56 9.46
N GLU A 101 1.75 2.49 10.11
CA GLU A 101 1.86 2.37 11.57
C GLU A 101 3.31 2.56 12.05
N ALA A 102 4.30 2.16 11.26
CA ALA A 102 5.72 2.32 11.56
C ALA A 102 6.20 3.78 11.52
N GLY A 103 5.50 4.67 10.81
CA GLY A 103 5.86 6.08 10.71
C GLY A 103 5.45 6.73 9.40
N LEU A 104 5.96 7.94 9.19
CA LEU A 104 5.79 8.75 7.99
C LEU A 104 7.17 9.14 7.48
N SER A 105 7.48 8.77 6.24
CA SER A 105 8.70 9.15 5.53
C SER A 105 8.38 9.78 4.17
N ALA A 106 9.32 10.56 3.67
CA ALA A 106 9.31 11.06 2.30
C ALA A 106 10.74 11.07 1.76
N GLU A 107 10.92 10.54 0.57
CA GLU A 107 12.21 10.43 -0.10
C GLU A 107 12.11 11.02 -1.51
N PRO A 108 13.15 11.75 -1.99
CA PRO A 108 13.19 12.20 -3.37
C PRO A 108 13.16 10.98 -4.31
N GLU A 109 12.29 11.00 -5.30
CA GLU A 109 12.26 9.97 -6.34
C GLU A 109 13.14 10.42 -7.51
N PRO A 110 14.09 9.60 -7.97
CA PRO A 110 14.83 9.88 -9.19
C PRO A 110 13.84 10.07 -10.35
N ALA A 111 14.12 11.03 -11.24
CA ALA A 111 13.26 11.39 -12.35
C ALA A 111 12.74 10.15 -13.10
N GLY A 112 11.50 9.81 -12.88
CA GLY A 112 10.81 8.64 -13.42
C GLY A 112 9.50 9.05 -14.10
N THR A 113 8.87 8.10 -14.78
CA THR A 113 7.57 8.28 -15.45
C THR A 113 6.37 8.01 -14.54
N GLN A 114 6.55 8.12 -13.23
CA GLN A 114 5.49 7.82 -12.26
C GLN A 114 4.41 8.91 -12.27
N ALA A 115 3.16 8.49 -12.20
CA ALA A 115 2.06 9.43 -12.02
C ALA A 115 2.09 10.02 -10.60
N ALA A 116 1.82 11.32 -10.50
CA ALA A 116 1.71 12.03 -9.22
C ALA A 116 0.37 11.68 -8.54
N VAL A 117 0.35 10.55 -7.84
CA VAL A 117 -0.83 10.03 -7.14
C VAL A 117 -0.46 9.54 -5.75
N LEU A 118 -1.21 9.98 -4.74
CA LEU A 118 -1.15 9.49 -3.38
C LEU A 118 -2.38 8.61 -3.09
N ALA A 119 -2.18 7.34 -2.86
CA ALA A 119 -3.22 6.42 -2.42
C ALA A 119 -3.34 6.49 -0.88
N ILE A 120 -4.56 6.67 -0.38
CA ILE A 120 -4.86 6.75 1.05
C ILE A 120 -5.85 5.65 1.40
N ILE A 121 -5.55 4.88 2.44
CA ILE A 121 -6.47 3.94 3.08
C ILE A 121 -6.86 4.55 4.41
N ALA A 122 -8.13 4.93 4.54
CA ALA A 122 -8.68 5.54 5.73
C ALA A 122 -9.53 4.55 6.52
N ARG A 123 -9.67 4.75 7.83
CA ARG A 123 -10.66 4.05 8.64
C ARG A 123 -12.06 4.48 8.21
N ALA A 124 -12.99 3.55 8.08
CA ALA A 124 -14.33 3.83 7.55
C ALA A 124 -15.09 4.88 8.38
N ASN A 125 -14.93 4.87 9.71
CA ASN A 125 -15.51 5.84 10.63
C ASN A 125 -14.92 7.26 10.52
N SER A 126 -13.79 7.40 9.84
CA SER A 126 -13.07 8.67 9.63
C SER A 126 -13.15 9.17 8.18
N SER A 127 -13.89 8.49 7.31
CA SER A 127 -13.92 8.76 5.86
C SER A 127 -14.25 10.23 5.54
N ARG A 128 -15.17 10.86 6.25
CA ARG A 128 -15.53 12.28 6.08
C ARG A 128 -14.36 13.22 6.38
N ARG A 129 -13.65 13.00 7.50
CA ARG A 129 -12.49 13.84 7.88
C ARG A 129 -11.36 13.71 6.87
N VAL A 130 -11.15 12.51 6.35
CA VAL A 130 -10.14 12.26 5.31
C VAL A 130 -10.56 12.89 3.99
N GLN A 131 -11.83 12.91 3.61
CA GLN A 131 -12.32 13.66 2.44
C GLN A 131 -12.10 15.16 2.58
N GLU A 132 -12.36 15.75 3.75
CA GLU A 132 -12.08 17.16 4.03
C GLU A 132 -10.57 17.47 3.94
N LEU A 133 -9.71 16.56 4.43
CA LEU A 133 -8.27 16.67 4.26
C LEU A 133 -7.87 16.66 2.78
N ILE A 134 -8.38 15.71 2.00
CA ILE A 134 -8.10 15.58 0.57
C ILE A 134 -8.52 16.87 -0.16
N GLY A 135 -9.69 17.42 0.15
CA GLY A 135 -10.15 18.68 -0.41
C GLY A 135 -9.17 19.86 -0.15
N ARG A 136 -8.57 19.91 1.05
CA ARG A 136 -7.52 20.92 1.34
C ARG A 136 -6.24 20.65 0.56
N LEU A 137 -5.79 19.41 0.49
CA LEU A 137 -4.58 19.04 -0.26
C LEU A 137 -4.69 19.37 -1.75
N SER A 138 -5.87 19.17 -2.35
CA SER A 138 -6.12 19.48 -3.77
C SER A 138 -6.29 20.98 -4.02
N ALA A 139 -6.60 21.78 -3.01
CA ALA A 139 -6.79 23.23 -3.14
C ALA A 139 -5.50 24.05 -2.88
N THR A 140 -4.42 23.39 -2.45
CA THR A 140 -3.15 24.05 -2.04
C THR A 140 -2.08 23.96 -3.14
N GLY A 141 -2.45 23.45 -4.33
CA GLY A 141 -1.61 23.40 -5.54
C GLY A 141 -1.91 24.54 -6.51
#